data_36d8c03355891bbe8497e0732c9af8ef
#
_entry.id   36d8c03355891bbe8497e0732c9af8ef
#
_cell.length_a   1.000
_cell.length_b   1.000
_cell.length_c   1.000
_cell.angle_alpha   90.00
_cell.angle_beta   90.00
_cell.angle_gamma   90.00
#
_symmetry.space_group_name_H-M   'P 1'
#
loop_
_entity.id
_entity.type
_entity.pdbx_description
1 polymer ?
#
loop_
_entity_poly.entity_id
_entity_poly.type
_entity_poly.pdbx_seq_one_letter_code
_entity_poly.pdbx_strand_id
1 'polypeptide(L)'
;VISSIFSRKTLRLWTLLGALLVLAACSGPDKAKQLDLGPNTPLVGVRSAWSSSIGAVSFPLEIRTVGNLIFVAGSDGSVAAIDARTGGDLWRVALNVKLSAGVGSDGRYAAVVSRDNELIALDGGKELWRQKLGAVTLTAPFVAGARVFVLSADRSVSAFDVATGRKLWQQQRTGEALVLGRSGIVMAIGDTLVTGLSGRLVGMNPLTGKVRWETQVASSRGTNEVERLVDLVSGVSRQGNQLCVRAFQSAVGCVDSGKGSLVWSKPASGSTGVDGDESDVFGTESDGRVIAWRRSDGERLWTSERLRFRNLSGPILVGRSIVIGDESGTLHFLSRQDGAPLNRIPTDGSPIVSTPVLAGQTLIVVTQRGGIFGFKPE
;
A
#
# COMPACT_ATOMS: atom_id res chain seq x y z
N VAL A 1 67.26 42.47 8.58
CA VAL A 1 66.83 41.60 9.72
C VAL A 1 65.56 42.19 10.32
N ILE A 2 64.40 41.66 9.97
CA ILE A 2 63.12 41.93 10.64
C ILE A 2 62.54 40.59 11.00
N SER A 3 62.67 40.23 12.29
CA SER A 3 62.08 39.00 12.85
C SER A 3 60.56 39.20 13.13
N SER A 4 59.74 38.33 12.58
CA SER A 4 58.32 38.25 12.81
C SER A 4 57.97 37.74 14.20
N ILE A 5 57.37 38.58 15.02
CA ILE A 5 56.68 38.14 16.25
C ILE A 5 55.24 37.97 15.94
N PHE A 6 54.87 36.79 15.45
CA PHE A 6 53.43 36.37 15.41
C PHE A 6 53.12 35.68 16.75
N SER A 7 52.37 36.39 17.60
CA SER A 7 52.00 35.95 18.93
C SER A 7 51.17 34.67 18.90
N ARG A 8 51.59 33.65 19.66
CA ARG A 8 50.82 32.35 19.83
C ARG A 8 49.40 32.53 20.34
N LYS A 9 49.02 33.72 20.82
CA LYS A 9 47.68 34.06 21.29
C LYS A 9 46.70 34.30 20.13
N THR A 10 47.16 34.89 19.02
CA THR A 10 46.31 35.14 17.84
C THR A 10 46.00 33.85 17.09
N LEU A 11 46.92 32.89 17.06
CA LEU A 11 46.68 31.59 16.41
C LEU A 11 45.62 30.74 17.15
N ARG A 12 45.59 30.80 18.50
CA ARG A 12 44.57 30.11 19.31
C ARG A 12 43.16 30.72 19.18
N LEU A 13 43.11 32.06 18.94
CA LEU A 13 41.79 32.72 18.72
C LEU A 13 41.19 32.34 17.39
N TRP A 14 41.97 32.18 16.33
CA TRP A 14 41.52 31.77 15.01
C TRP A 14 41.10 30.29 14.96
N THR A 15 41.76 29.42 15.70
CA THR A 15 41.35 27.99 15.82
C THR A 15 40.07 27.81 16.62
N LEU A 16 39.82 28.62 17.66
CA LEU A 16 38.57 28.63 18.40
C LEU A 16 37.39 29.19 17.59
N LEU A 17 37.61 30.24 16.79
CA LEU A 17 36.59 30.79 15.91
C LEU A 17 36.23 29.83 14.77
N GLY A 18 37.20 29.11 14.20
CA GLY A 18 37.01 28.09 13.20
C GLY A 18 36.23 26.87 13.73
N ALA A 19 36.47 26.45 14.97
CA ALA A 19 35.74 25.34 15.62
C ALA A 19 34.27 25.69 15.94
N LEU A 20 33.98 26.96 16.29
CA LEU A 20 32.59 27.41 16.50
C LEU A 20 31.77 27.49 15.19
N LEU A 21 32.40 27.83 14.06
CA LEU A 21 31.75 27.87 12.76
C LEU A 21 31.39 26.48 12.22
N VAL A 22 32.13 25.42 12.56
CA VAL A 22 31.86 24.04 12.15
C VAL A 22 30.69 23.44 12.92
N LEU A 23 30.41 23.87 14.15
CA LEU A 23 29.26 23.41 14.96
C LEU A 23 27.91 23.99 14.51
N ALA A 24 27.90 25.12 13.79
CA ALA A 24 26.68 25.72 13.27
C ALA A 24 26.21 25.09 11.94
N ALA A 25 27.04 24.28 11.27
CA ALA A 25 26.72 23.68 9.98
C ALA A 25 25.93 22.35 10.06
N CYS A 26 25.62 21.85 11.26
CA CYS A 26 24.89 20.61 11.48
C CYS A 26 23.38 20.80 11.81
N SER A 27 22.81 21.97 11.57
CA SER A 27 21.36 22.07 11.55
C SER A 27 20.86 21.45 10.24
N GLY A 28 20.50 20.18 10.27
CA GLY A 28 19.77 19.55 9.16
C GLY A 28 18.50 20.36 8.84
N PRO A 29 17.96 20.25 7.62
CA PRO A 29 16.76 20.98 7.26
C PRO A 29 15.66 20.67 8.29
N ASP A 30 15.02 21.72 8.81
CA ASP A 30 13.90 21.59 9.73
C ASP A 30 12.89 20.60 9.14
N LYS A 31 12.57 19.53 9.89
CA LYS A 31 11.50 18.61 9.46
C LYS A 31 10.25 19.42 9.25
N ALA A 32 9.69 19.31 8.06
CA ALA A 32 8.44 19.98 7.72
C ALA A 32 7.38 19.70 8.79
N LYS A 33 6.88 20.76 9.42
CA LYS A 33 6.05 20.68 10.61
C LYS A 33 4.63 20.24 10.22
N GLN A 34 4.14 19.20 10.90
CA GLN A 34 2.73 18.81 10.80
C GLN A 34 1.84 19.94 11.30
N LEU A 35 0.71 20.16 10.62
CA LEU A 35 -0.30 21.12 11.05
C LEU A 35 -0.95 20.62 12.35
N ASP A 36 -1.17 21.52 13.32
CA ASP A 36 -2.03 21.24 14.46
C ASP A 36 -3.48 21.07 13.97
N LEU A 37 -4.07 19.93 14.29
CA LEU A 37 -5.43 19.61 13.86
C LEU A 37 -6.51 20.20 14.78
N GLY A 38 -6.11 20.79 15.91
CA GLY A 38 -7.01 21.31 16.92
C GLY A 38 -7.88 20.23 17.60
N PRO A 39 -8.91 20.61 18.37
CA PRO A 39 -9.80 19.67 19.01
C PRO A 39 -10.60 18.83 17.99
N ASN A 40 -10.90 17.56 18.36
CA ASN A 40 -11.74 16.70 17.54
C ASN A 40 -13.23 16.98 17.86
N THR A 41 -13.99 17.37 16.86
CA THR A 41 -15.45 17.54 16.97
C THR A 41 -16.10 16.54 16.01
N PRO A 42 -16.52 15.35 16.51
CA PRO A 42 -17.08 14.32 15.66
C PRO A 42 -18.38 14.74 15.00
N LEU A 43 -18.42 14.68 13.65
CA LEU A 43 -19.61 14.89 12.81
C LEU A 43 -20.15 13.57 12.26
N VAL A 44 -19.42 12.47 12.44
CA VAL A 44 -19.82 11.09 12.14
C VAL A 44 -19.58 10.24 13.37
N GLY A 45 -20.60 9.49 13.79
CA GLY A 45 -20.51 8.53 14.88
C GLY A 45 -19.81 7.26 14.42
N VAL A 46 -18.70 6.90 15.07
CA VAL A 46 -17.95 5.67 14.82
C VAL A 46 -17.43 5.15 16.14
N ARG A 47 -17.74 3.89 16.45
CA ARG A 47 -17.30 3.24 17.70
C ARG A 47 -16.33 2.11 17.42
N SER A 48 -15.40 1.87 18.34
CA SER A 48 -14.63 0.64 18.38
C SER A 48 -15.56 -0.53 18.68
N ALA A 49 -15.54 -1.54 17.83
CA ALA A 49 -16.37 -2.74 17.99
C ALA A 49 -15.59 -3.87 18.69
N TRP A 50 -14.32 -4.03 18.30
CA TRP A 50 -13.42 -5.04 18.86
C TRP A 50 -11.96 -4.70 18.53
N SER A 51 -11.04 -5.34 19.24
CA SER A 51 -9.62 -5.36 18.90
C SER A 51 -9.06 -6.77 19.00
N SER A 52 -8.08 -7.07 18.18
CA SER A 52 -7.31 -8.32 18.15
C SER A 52 -5.85 -7.99 17.85
N SER A 53 -5.00 -8.99 17.70
CA SER A 53 -3.59 -8.76 17.36
C SER A 53 -3.04 -9.86 16.46
N ILE A 54 -2.01 -9.52 15.72
CA ILE A 54 -1.15 -10.40 14.94
C ILE A 54 0.31 -10.05 15.28
N GLY A 55 1.29 -10.80 14.77
CA GLY A 55 2.69 -10.38 14.88
C GLY A 55 2.93 -8.99 14.27
N ALA A 56 3.97 -8.29 14.72
CA ALA A 56 4.34 -6.98 14.17
C ALA A 56 4.51 -7.03 12.65
N VAL A 57 4.15 -5.95 11.95
CA VAL A 57 4.15 -5.87 10.49
C VAL A 57 5.26 -4.95 10.00
N SER A 58 6.22 -5.50 9.24
CA SER A 58 7.36 -4.79 8.66
C SER A 58 7.50 -5.01 7.14
N PHE A 59 6.45 -5.45 6.49
CA PHE A 59 6.36 -5.63 5.03
C PHE A 59 5.08 -4.96 4.51
N PRO A 60 4.94 -4.75 3.19
CA PRO A 60 3.72 -4.21 2.60
C PRO A 60 2.54 -5.17 2.78
N LEU A 61 1.83 -5.07 3.93
CA LEU A 61 0.68 -5.90 4.22
C LEU A 61 -0.52 -5.49 3.39
N GLU A 62 -1.16 -6.46 2.75
CA GLU A 62 -2.51 -6.35 2.23
C GLU A 62 -3.48 -7.14 3.11
N ILE A 63 -4.48 -6.46 3.65
CA ILE A 63 -5.59 -7.11 4.35
C ILE A 63 -6.53 -7.63 3.27
N ARG A 64 -6.70 -8.96 3.20
CA ARG A 64 -7.64 -9.55 2.25
C ARG A 64 -9.00 -9.74 2.91
N THR A 65 -10.04 -9.26 2.24
CA THR A 65 -11.44 -9.43 2.69
C THR A 65 -12.18 -10.39 1.76
N VAL A 66 -12.94 -11.32 2.34
CA VAL A 66 -13.87 -12.19 1.61
C VAL A 66 -15.15 -12.31 2.42
N GLY A 67 -16.20 -11.62 1.99
CA GLY A 67 -17.43 -11.48 2.78
C GLY A 67 -17.15 -10.81 4.14
N ASN A 68 -17.46 -11.50 5.23
CA ASN A 68 -17.19 -11.05 6.59
C ASN A 68 -15.87 -11.59 7.17
N LEU A 69 -15.04 -12.24 6.36
CA LEU A 69 -13.73 -12.71 6.81
C LEU A 69 -12.65 -11.72 6.38
N ILE A 70 -11.67 -11.54 7.27
CA ILE A 70 -10.40 -10.87 6.96
C ILE A 70 -9.26 -11.85 7.14
N PHE A 71 -8.26 -11.73 6.26
CA PHE A 71 -7.03 -12.50 6.31
C PHE A 71 -5.88 -11.53 6.51
N VAL A 72 -5.07 -11.78 7.52
CA VAL A 72 -3.96 -10.92 7.95
C VAL A 72 -2.73 -11.76 8.28
N ALA A 73 -1.55 -11.14 8.20
CA ALA A 73 -0.30 -11.80 8.54
C ALA A 73 0.67 -10.85 9.25
N GLY A 74 1.46 -11.39 10.18
CA GLY A 74 2.58 -10.72 10.82
C GLY A 74 3.91 -11.11 10.20
N SER A 75 4.94 -10.28 10.41
CA SER A 75 6.30 -10.53 9.90
C SER A 75 6.97 -11.75 10.52
N ASP A 76 6.48 -12.22 11.65
CA ASP A 76 6.96 -13.39 12.38
C ASP A 76 6.47 -14.73 11.79
N GLY A 77 5.60 -14.69 10.78
CA GLY A 77 5.00 -15.88 10.19
C GLY A 77 3.62 -16.23 10.75
N SER A 78 3.08 -15.42 11.63
CA SER A 78 1.70 -15.58 12.08
C SER A 78 0.74 -15.22 10.94
N VAL A 79 -0.26 -16.07 10.68
CA VAL A 79 -1.32 -15.84 9.69
C VAL A 79 -2.65 -16.17 10.34
N ALA A 80 -3.67 -15.35 10.12
CA ALA A 80 -4.99 -15.55 10.70
C ALA A 80 -6.10 -15.23 9.71
N ALA A 81 -7.21 -15.99 9.82
CA ALA A 81 -8.53 -15.63 9.30
C ALA A 81 -9.42 -15.27 10.48
N ILE A 82 -10.04 -14.10 10.42
CA ILE A 82 -10.78 -13.49 11.51
C ILE A 82 -12.18 -13.11 11.03
N ASP A 83 -13.21 -13.37 11.82
CA ASP A 83 -14.55 -12.85 11.57
C ASP A 83 -14.57 -11.33 11.86
N ALA A 84 -14.75 -10.52 10.85
CA ALA A 84 -14.78 -9.07 10.94
C ALA A 84 -15.93 -8.52 11.81
N ARG A 85 -16.98 -9.28 12.04
CA ARG A 85 -18.11 -8.85 12.90
C ARG A 85 -17.76 -8.88 14.38
N THR A 86 -16.91 -9.83 14.79
CA THR A 86 -16.63 -10.15 16.19
C THR A 86 -15.17 -9.98 16.60
N GLY A 87 -14.23 -10.00 15.64
CA GLY A 87 -12.80 -10.03 15.89
C GLY A 87 -12.27 -11.41 16.33
N GLY A 88 -13.12 -12.44 16.33
CA GLY A 88 -12.76 -13.81 16.69
C GLY A 88 -12.04 -14.54 15.55
N ASP A 89 -11.04 -15.33 15.90
CA ASP A 89 -10.32 -16.16 14.94
C ASP A 89 -11.22 -17.28 14.40
N LEU A 90 -11.27 -17.43 13.08
CA LEU A 90 -11.71 -18.66 12.45
C LEU A 90 -10.60 -19.70 12.51
N TRP A 91 -9.37 -19.27 12.24
CA TRP A 91 -8.15 -20.03 12.45
C TRP A 91 -6.96 -19.07 12.58
N ARG A 92 -5.91 -19.57 13.24
CA ARG A 92 -4.61 -18.89 13.35
C ARG A 92 -3.51 -19.93 13.28
N VAL A 93 -2.42 -19.62 12.58
CA VAL A 93 -1.24 -20.50 12.45
C VAL A 93 0.05 -19.69 12.55
N ALA A 94 1.08 -20.31 13.09
CA ALA A 94 2.46 -19.82 13.07
C ALA A 94 3.27 -20.68 12.09
N LEU A 95 3.76 -20.07 11.02
CA LEU A 95 4.53 -20.79 9.98
C LEU A 95 6.01 -20.95 10.33
N ASN A 96 6.47 -20.32 11.41
CA ASN A 96 7.86 -20.32 11.89
C ASN A 96 8.87 -19.82 10.83
N VAL A 97 8.45 -18.93 9.95
CA VAL A 97 9.27 -18.24 8.94
C VAL A 97 8.93 -16.76 8.92
N LYS A 98 9.88 -15.91 8.53
CA LYS A 98 9.62 -14.48 8.35
C LYS A 98 8.94 -14.25 7.00
N LEU A 99 7.88 -13.42 6.98
CA LEU A 99 7.14 -13.11 5.76
C LEU A 99 7.66 -11.84 5.08
N SER A 100 7.50 -11.79 3.75
CA SER A 100 7.79 -10.65 2.88
C SER A 100 6.56 -10.13 2.15
N ALA A 101 5.51 -10.96 1.98
CA ALA A 101 4.27 -10.57 1.32
C ALA A 101 3.08 -11.43 1.78
N GLY A 102 1.91 -10.84 1.84
CA GLY A 102 0.64 -11.51 2.15
C GLY A 102 -0.44 -10.51 2.59
N VAL A 103 -1.70 -10.95 2.66
CA VAL A 103 -2.22 -12.29 2.46
C VAL A 103 -3.09 -12.31 1.21
N GLY A 104 -2.94 -13.34 0.38
CA GLY A 104 -3.94 -13.65 -0.64
C GLY A 104 -4.91 -14.70 -0.14
N SER A 105 -6.20 -14.58 -0.43
CA SER A 105 -7.19 -15.61 -0.10
C SER A 105 -8.43 -15.52 -1.00
N ASP A 106 -9.08 -16.66 -1.21
CA ASP A 106 -10.41 -16.77 -1.83
C ASP A 106 -11.52 -17.09 -0.81
N GLY A 107 -11.16 -17.11 0.49
CA GLY A 107 -12.05 -17.46 1.60
C GLY A 107 -11.79 -18.85 2.18
N ARG A 108 -11.31 -19.79 1.41
CA ARG A 108 -10.87 -21.12 1.84
C ARG A 108 -9.36 -21.22 1.90
N TYR A 109 -8.71 -21.03 0.76
CA TYR A 109 -7.26 -21.08 0.66
C TYR A 109 -6.66 -19.72 1.00
N ALA A 110 -5.50 -19.73 1.63
CA ALA A 110 -4.70 -18.54 1.85
C ALA A 110 -3.27 -18.78 1.34
N ALA A 111 -2.61 -17.69 0.92
CA ALA A 111 -1.24 -17.77 0.43
C ALA A 111 -0.43 -16.57 0.92
N VAL A 112 0.82 -16.84 1.33
CA VAL A 112 1.80 -15.86 1.79
C VAL A 112 3.16 -16.17 1.17
N VAL A 113 4.08 -15.20 1.21
CA VAL A 113 5.46 -15.41 0.76
C VAL A 113 6.43 -15.12 1.89
N SER A 114 7.38 -16.02 2.10
CA SER A 114 8.45 -15.87 3.09
C SER A 114 9.58 -14.96 2.56
N ARG A 115 10.41 -14.43 3.47
CA ARG A 115 11.64 -13.71 3.11
C ARG A 115 12.66 -14.55 2.36
N ASP A 116 12.56 -15.87 2.51
CA ASP A 116 13.38 -16.83 1.77
C ASP A 116 12.81 -17.17 0.40
N ASN A 117 11.86 -16.35 -0.11
CA ASN A 117 11.19 -16.55 -1.40
C ASN A 117 10.44 -17.87 -1.52
N GLU A 118 9.78 -18.32 -0.47
CA GLU A 118 8.89 -19.46 -0.51
C GLU A 118 7.45 -19.00 -0.55
N LEU A 119 6.72 -19.41 -1.58
CA LEU A 119 5.26 -19.30 -1.64
C LEU A 119 4.69 -20.45 -0.78
N ILE A 120 3.88 -20.10 0.21
CA ILE A 120 3.27 -21.03 1.15
C ILE A 120 1.75 -20.93 1.00
N ALA A 121 1.10 -22.06 0.73
CA ALA A 121 -0.35 -22.15 0.64
C ALA A 121 -0.94 -22.89 1.84
N LEU A 122 -2.09 -22.41 2.28
CA LEU A 122 -2.83 -22.91 3.45
C LEU A 122 -4.26 -23.29 3.03
N ASP A 123 -4.82 -24.34 3.64
CA ASP A 123 -6.26 -24.67 3.63
C ASP A 123 -6.77 -24.69 5.07
N GLY A 124 -7.64 -23.78 5.43
CA GLY A 124 -8.20 -23.68 6.77
C GLY A 124 -7.15 -23.50 7.88
N GLY A 125 -6.03 -22.83 7.59
CA GLY A 125 -4.91 -22.66 8.52
C GLY A 125 -3.90 -23.79 8.53
N LYS A 126 -4.09 -24.88 7.77
CA LYS A 126 -3.10 -25.95 7.60
C LYS A 126 -2.25 -25.70 6.37
N GLU A 127 -0.94 -25.82 6.51
CA GLU A 127 -0.03 -25.76 5.39
C GLU A 127 -0.27 -26.94 4.43
N LEU A 128 -0.50 -26.61 3.14
CA LEU A 128 -0.66 -27.60 2.09
C LEU A 128 0.67 -27.91 1.41
N TRP A 129 1.40 -26.86 1.03
CA TRP A 129 2.65 -26.98 0.31
C TRP A 129 3.47 -25.69 0.39
N ARG A 130 4.76 -25.81 0.07
CA ARG A 130 5.70 -24.70 -0.18
C ARG A 130 6.33 -24.84 -1.54
N GLN A 131 6.52 -23.72 -2.24
CA GLN A 131 7.21 -23.67 -3.52
C GLN A 131 8.24 -22.54 -3.52
N LYS A 132 9.48 -22.85 -3.89
CA LYS A 132 10.53 -21.86 -4.06
C LYS A 132 10.25 -20.99 -5.27
N LEU A 133 10.28 -19.66 -5.08
CA LEU A 133 10.16 -18.67 -6.13
C LEU A 133 11.55 -18.26 -6.65
N GLY A 134 11.64 -17.89 -7.94
CA GLY A 134 12.89 -17.50 -8.57
C GLY A 134 13.37 -16.09 -8.17
N ALA A 135 12.47 -15.25 -7.68
CA ALA A 135 12.78 -13.87 -7.32
C ALA A 135 11.98 -13.40 -6.10
N VAL A 136 12.45 -12.32 -5.49
CA VAL A 136 11.78 -11.67 -4.35
C VAL A 136 10.35 -11.28 -4.73
N THR A 137 9.42 -11.46 -3.78
CA THR A 137 8.03 -11.12 -3.94
C THR A 137 7.60 -10.22 -2.78
N LEU A 138 7.08 -9.03 -3.11
CA LEU A 138 6.59 -8.02 -2.18
C LEU A 138 5.09 -7.77 -2.35
N THR A 139 4.51 -8.28 -3.42
CA THR A 139 3.09 -8.23 -3.71
C THR A 139 2.40 -9.43 -3.08
N ALA A 140 1.29 -9.20 -2.38
CA ALA A 140 0.49 -10.30 -1.84
C ALA A 140 0.07 -11.26 -2.97
N PRO A 141 0.20 -12.59 -2.81
CA PRO A 141 -0.31 -13.55 -3.77
C PRO A 141 -1.80 -13.33 -4.00
N PHE A 142 -2.29 -13.59 -5.19
CA PHE A 142 -3.70 -13.52 -5.49
C PHE A 142 -4.27 -14.93 -5.67
N VAL A 143 -5.27 -15.30 -4.85
CA VAL A 143 -5.89 -16.63 -4.87
C VAL A 143 -7.26 -16.52 -5.50
N ALA A 144 -7.47 -17.21 -6.61
CA ALA A 144 -8.76 -17.28 -7.32
C ALA A 144 -8.79 -18.43 -8.33
N GLY A 145 -9.96 -19.02 -8.57
CA GLY A 145 -10.20 -20.02 -9.62
C GLY A 145 -9.28 -21.24 -9.51
N ALA A 146 -9.10 -21.78 -8.29
CA ALA A 146 -8.23 -22.88 -7.97
C ALA A 146 -6.73 -22.63 -8.31
N ARG A 147 -6.30 -21.37 -8.30
CA ARG A 147 -4.93 -20.94 -8.59
C ARG A 147 -4.42 -19.93 -7.58
N VAL A 148 -3.11 -19.95 -7.41
CA VAL A 148 -2.35 -18.89 -6.73
C VAL A 148 -1.52 -18.17 -7.79
N PHE A 149 -1.74 -16.86 -7.93
CA PHE A 149 -0.97 -16.01 -8.83
C PHE A 149 0.03 -15.20 -8.03
N VAL A 150 1.25 -15.08 -8.54
CA VAL A 150 2.36 -14.37 -7.90
C VAL A 150 2.97 -13.39 -8.88
N LEU A 151 3.14 -12.14 -8.45
CA LEU A 151 3.92 -11.12 -9.14
C LEU A 151 5.24 -10.94 -8.39
N SER A 152 6.35 -11.28 -9.03
CA SER A 152 7.69 -11.18 -8.46
C SER A 152 8.42 -9.90 -8.90
N ALA A 153 9.45 -9.52 -8.17
CA ALA A 153 10.24 -8.32 -8.41
C ALA A 153 10.98 -8.33 -9.76
N ASP A 154 11.28 -9.50 -10.30
CA ASP A 154 11.83 -9.65 -11.65
C ASP A 154 10.79 -9.46 -12.77
N ARG A 155 9.59 -8.97 -12.44
CA ARG A 155 8.43 -8.77 -13.33
C ARG A 155 7.88 -10.07 -13.93
N SER A 156 8.19 -11.21 -13.32
CA SER A 156 7.54 -12.45 -13.66
C SER A 156 6.17 -12.54 -12.99
N VAL A 157 5.19 -13.04 -13.75
CA VAL A 157 3.88 -13.44 -13.25
C VAL A 157 3.79 -14.95 -13.38
N SER A 158 3.52 -15.63 -12.28
CA SER A 158 3.42 -17.09 -12.22
C SER A 158 2.07 -17.52 -11.70
N ALA A 159 1.56 -18.65 -12.17
CA ALA A 159 0.38 -19.31 -11.61
C ALA A 159 0.73 -20.71 -11.13
N PHE A 160 0.19 -21.05 -9.96
CA PHE A 160 0.33 -22.34 -9.33
C PHE A 160 -1.05 -22.95 -9.09
N ASP A 161 -1.17 -24.26 -9.20
CA ASP A 161 -2.36 -24.98 -8.77
C ASP A 161 -2.48 -24.87 -7.24
N VAL A 162 -3.64 -24.45 -6.75
CA VAL A 162 -3.81 -24.12 -5.33
C VAL A 162 -3.75 -25.36 -4.43
N ALA A 163 -4.17 -26.53 -4.92
CA ALA A 163 -4.20 -27.75 -4.12
C ALA A 163 -2.84 -28.46 -4.08
N THR A 164 -2.08 -28.41 -5.17
CA THR A 164 -0.85 -29.21 -5.33
C THR A 164 0.45 -28.40 -5.32
N GLY A 165 0.37 -27.08 -5.52
CA GLY A 165 1.55 -26.21 -5.66
C GLY A 165 2.27 -26.37 -7.00
N ARG A 166 1.76 -27.19 -7.93
CA ARG A 166 2.38 -27.37 -9.24
C ARG A 166 2.32 -26.06 -10.04
N LYS A 167 3.47 -25.58 -10.53
CA LYS A 167 3.51 -24.41 -11.40
C LYS A 167 2.80 -24.73 -12.72
N LEU A 168 1.79 -23.93 -13.06
CA LEU A 168 0.98 -24.08 -14.27
C LEU A 168 1.57 -23.33 -15.45
N TRP A 169 2.00 -22.07 -15.20
CA TRP A 169 2.66 -21.24 -16.19
C TRP A 169 3.47 -20.13 -15.50
N GLN A 170 4.38 -19.55 -16.24
CA GLN A 170 5.13 -18.36 -15.88
C GLN A 170 5.32 -17.50 -17.12
N GLN A 171 5.10 -16.20 -16.97
CA GLN A 171 5.39 -15.19 -17.98
C GLN A 171 6.38 -14.20 -17.38
N GLN A 172 7.47 -13.94 -18.08
CA GLN A 172 8.47 -12.96 -17.69
C GLN A 172 8.48 -11.83 -18.69
N ARG A 173 8.63 -10.62 -18.19
CA ARG A 173 8.72 -9.42 -19.03
C ARG A 173 10.03 -8.70 -18.76
N THR A 174 10.59 -8.15 -19.82
CA THR A 174 11.75 -7.27 -19.70
C THR A 174 11.32 -5.92 -19.13
N GLY A 175 12.16 -5.30 -18.33
CA GLY A 175 11.92 -3.99 -17.74
C GLY A 175 13.11 -3.51 -16.94
N GLU A 176 12.97 -2.35 -16.29
CA GLU A 176 14.01 -1.78 -15.41
C GLU A 176 14.38 -2.75 -14.31
N ALA A 177 15.67 -2.82 -13.96
CA ALA A 177 16.17 -3.74 -12.92
C ALA A 177 15.64 -3.39 -11.52
N LEU A 178 15.47 -2.09 -11.26
CA LEU A 178 14.97 -1.61 -9.98
C LEU A 178 13.45 -1.74 -9.90
N VAL A 179 12.95 -2.27 -8.79
CA VAL A 179 11.52 -2.36 -8.45
C VAL A 179 11.24 -1.70 -7.13
N LEU A 180 10.02 -1.21 -6.99
CA LEU A 180 9.55 -0.56 -5.79
C LEU A 180 9.41 -1.57 -4.64
N GLY A 181 9.88 -1.20 -3.43
CA GLY A 181 9.66 -1.96 -2.19
C GLY A 181 8.22 -1.85 -1.66
N ARG A 182 7.22 -1.92 -2.54
CA ARG A 182 5.79 -1.81 -2.25
C ARG A 182 5.03 -2.95 -2.89
N SER A 183 3.81 -3.21 -2.38
CA SER A 183 2.90 -4.17 -3.03
C SER A 183 2.41 -3.62 -4.36
N GLY A 184 2.46 -4.45 -5.40
CA GLY A 184 1.94 -4.16 -6.72
C GLY A 184 0.48 -4.57 -6.91
N ILE A 185 0.01 -4.62 -8.15
CA ILE A 185 -1.37 -4.98 -8.48
C ILE A 185 -1.42 -6.40 -9.06
N VAL A 186 -2.20 -7.27 -8.41
CA VAL A 186 -2.65 -8.56 -8.97
C VAL A 186 -4.09 -8.79 -8.57
N MET A 187 -4.99 -8.84 -9.54
CA MET A 187 -6.43 -9.01 -9.29
C MET A 187 -7.12 -9.68 -10.49
N ALA A 188 -8.39 -10.03 -10.35
CA ALA A 188 -9.20 -10.53 -11.45
C ALA A 188 -10.37 -9.61 -11.77
N ILE A 189 -10.69 -9.50 -13.06
CA ILE A 189 -11.89 -8.85 -13.58
C ILE A 189 -12.55 -9.81 -14.57
N GLY A 190 -13.73 -10.32 -14.21
CA GLY A 190 -14.35 -11.39 -14.97
C GLY A 190 -13.38 -12.57 -15.12
N ASP A 191 -13.07 -12.94 -16.34
CA ASP A 191 -12.14 -14.02 -16.69
C ASP A 191 -10.72 -13.55 -17.00
N THR A 192 -10.36 -12.31 -16.64
CA THR A 192 -9.06 -11.70 -16.93
C THR A 192 -8.28 -11.46 -15.65
N LEU A 193 -7.06 -11.99 -15.57
CA LEU A 193 -6.07 -11.61 -14.56
C LEU A 193 -5.46 -10.26 -14.95
N VAL A 194 -5.51 -9.29 -14.05
CA VAL A 194 -4.94 -7.97 -14.25
C VAL A 194 -3.74 -7.78 -13.33
N THR A 195 -2.61 -7.37 -13.90
CA THR A 195 -1.36 -7.12 -13.17
C THR A 195 -0.81 -5.73 -13.47
N GLY A 196 -0.14 -5.13 -12.50
CA GLY A 196 0.60 -3.88 -12.67
C GLY A 196 2.07 -4.18 -12.98
N LEU A 197 2.56 -3.71 -14.13
CA LEU A 197 3.93 -3.95 -14.58
C LEU A 197 4.52 -2.65 -15.17
N SER A 198 5.53 -2.06 -14.54
CA SER A 198 6.28 -0.91 -15.08
C SER A 198 5.40 0.23 -15.58
N GLY A 199 4.47 0.71 -14.76
CA GLY A 199 3.55 1.80 -15.13
C GLY A 199 2.43 1.40 -16.09
N ARG A 200 2.23 0.11 -16.33
CA ARG A 200 1.20 -0.43 -17.21
C ARG A 200 0.28 -1.37 -16.47
N LEU A 201 -1.01 -1.34 -16.78
CA LEU A 201 -1.94 -2.43 -16.48
C LEU A 201 -1.90 -3.43 -17.63
N VAL A 202 -1.78 -4.71 -17.28
CA VAL A 202 -1.72 -5.82 -18.23
C VAL A 202 -2.82 -6.81 -17.91
N GLY A 203 -3.75 -6.99 -18.83
CA GLY A 203 -4.78 -8.02 -18.76
C GLY A 203 -4.28 -9.32 -19.39
N MET A 204 -4.36 -10.41 -18.65
CA MET A 204 -3.83 -11.73 -19.03
C MET A 204 -4.90 -12.81 -18.96
N ASN A 205 -4.78 -13.82 -19.78
CA ASN A 205 -5.56 -15.05 -19.63
C ASN A 205 -5.08 -15.81 -18.37
N PRO A 206 -5.93 -16.04 -17.35
CA PRO A 206 -5.49 -16.69 -16.11
C PRO A 206 -5.10 -18.16 -16.27
N LEU A 207 -5.52 -18.81 -17.36
CA LEU A 207 -5.22 -20.22 -17.63
C LEU A 207 -3.83 -20.40 -18.29
N THR A 208 -3.39 -19.45 -19.09
CA THR A 208 -2.19 -19.56 -19.93
C THR A 208 -1.14 -18.50 -19.72
N GLY A 209 -1.48 -17.41 -19.01
CA GLY A 209 -0.62 -16.23 -18.86
C GLY A 209 -0.50 -15.37 -20.14
N LYS A 210 -1.15 -15.72 -21.26
CA LYS A 210 -1.08 -14.92 -22.49
C LYS A 210 -1.72 -13.55 -22.29
N VAL A 211 -1.04 -12.49 -22.72
CA VAL A 211 -1.54 -11.13 -22.68
C VAL A 211 -2.75 -10.98 -23.62
N ARG A 212 -3.80 -10.36 -23.11
CA ARG A 212 -5.01 -9.99 -23.84
C ARG A 212 -5.00 -8.53 -24.24
N TRP A 213 -4.56 -7.67 -23.31
CA TRP A 213 -4.42 -6.23 -23.52
C TRP A 213 -3.35 -5.66 -22.59
N GLU A 214 -2.83 -4.51 -22.94
CA GLU A 214 -1.84 -3.77 -22.16
C GLU A 214 -2.08 -2.27 -22.33
N THR A 215 -2.17 -1.54 -21.22
CA THR A 215 -2.47 -0.11 -21.22
C THR A 215 -1.48 0.63 -20.36
N GLN A 216 -0.83 1.63 -20.93
CA GLN A 216 0.10 2.49 -20.22
C GLN A 216 -0.64 3.54 -19.41
N VAL A 217 -0.41 3.56 -18.09
CA VAL A 217 -0.94 4.55 -17.14
C VAL A 217 0.06 5.68 -16.92
N ALA A 218 1.35 5.33 -16.82
CA ALA A 218 2.44 6.29 -16.64
C ALA A 218 3.66 5.87 -17.44
N SER A 219 4.43 6.86 -17.91
CA SER A 219 5.72 6.65 -18.55
C SER A 219 6.84 6.94 -17.57
N SER A 220 7.89 6.13 -17.60
CA SER A 220 9.11 6.46 -16.86
C SER A 220 9.71 7.76 -17.39
N ARG A 221 10.10 8.65 -16.48
CA ARG A 221 10.71 9.93 -16.79
C ARG A 221 11.91 10.11 -15.88
N GLY A 222 13.02 10.61 -16.41
CA GLY A 222 14.22 10.86 -15.62
C GLY A 222 15.45 10.24 -16.21
N THR A 223 16.60 10.64 -15.68
CA THR A 223 17.93 10.26 -16.16
C THR A 223 18.53 9.10 -15.40
N ASN A 224 18.05 8.86 -14.16
CA ASN A 224 18.52 7.76 -13.31
C ASN A 224 17.41 6.71 -13.05
N GLU A 225 17.80 5.54 -12.55
CA GLU A 225 16.88 4.41 -12.33
C GLU A 225 15.78 4.72 -11.31
N VAL A 226 16.07 5.53 -10.28
CA VAL A 226 15.11 5.89 -9.25
C VAL A 226 14.02 6.82 -9.81
N GLU A 227 14.41 7.79 -10.63
CA GLU A 227 13.45 8.70 -11.30
C GLU A 227 12.58 7.98 -12.33
N ARG A 228 13.04 6.84 -12.84
CA ARG A 228 12.28 6.00 -13.77
C ARG A 228 11.33 5.01 -13.12
N LEU A 229 11.31 4.92 -11.77
CA LEU A 229 10.34 4.08 -11.06
C LEU A 229 8.93 4.61 -11.25
N VAL A 230 8.10 3.83 -11.93
CA VAL A 230 6.69 4.14 -12.20
C VAL A 230 5.79 2.93 -11.93
N ASP A 231 6.24 2.02 -11.07
CA ASP A 231 5.48 0.80 -10.76
C ASP A 231 4.09 1.16 -10.22
N LEU A 232 3.09 0.37 -10.62
CA LEU A 232 1.74 0.53 -10.11
C LEU A 232 1.66 -0.08 -8.72
N VAL A 233 1.15 0.71 -7.76
CA VAL A 233 1.01 0.30 -6.36
C VAL A 233 -0.38 -0.28 -6.09
N SER A 234 -0.48 -1.19 -5.13
CA SER A 234 -1.75 -1.78 -4.68
C SER A 234 -2.73 -0.74 -4.15
N GLY A 235 -4.02 -1.08 -4.17
CA GLY A 235 -5.13 -0.16 -3.93
C GLY A 235 -5.69 0.36 -5.25
N VAL A 236 -6.70 -0.36 -5.77
CA VAL A 236 -7.34 -0.12 -7.06
C VAL A 236 -8.78 0.26 -6.83
N SER A 237 -9.18 1.45 -7.27
CA SER A 237 -10.58 1.83 -7.31
C SER A 237 -11.26 1.24 -8.53
N ARG A 238 -12.15 0.27 -8.32
CA ARG A 238 -12.85 -0.43 -9.39
C ARG A 238 -14.33 -0.09 -9.42
N GLN A 239 -14.82 0.29 -10.61
CA GLN A 239 -16.25 0.41 -10.90
C GLN A 239 -16.56 -0.24 -12.24
N GLY A 240 -17.27 -1.37 -12.19
CA GLY A 240 -17.51 -2.19 -13.38
C GLY A 240 -16.20 -2.63 -14.05
N ASN A 241 -16.01 -2.20 -15.30
CA ASN A 241 -14.78 -2.42 -16.06
C ASN A 241 -13.75 -1.29 -15.93
N GLN A 242 -14.07 -0.19 -15.28
CA GLN A 242 -13.15 0.90 -15.09
C GLN A 242 -12.29 0.68 -13.85
N LEU A 243 -10.98 0.71 -14.03
CA LEU A 243 -9.95 0.61 -13.00
C LEU A 243 -9.20 1.91 -12.89
N CYS A 244 -9.21 2.52 -11.71
CA CYS A 244 -8.35 3.65 -11.43
C CYS A 244 -7.21 3.19 -10.51
N VAL A 245 -5.98 3.52 -10.89
CA VAL A 245 -4.76 3.04 -10.26
C VAL A 245 -3.76 4.18 -10.10
N ARG A 246 -2.80 3.98 -9.21
CA ARG A 246 -1.68 4.90 -9.01
C ARG A 246 -0.38 4.30 -9.54
N ALA A 247 0.34 5.06 -10.33
CA ALA A 247 1.76 4.88 -10.59
C ALA A 247 2.55 5.68 -9.54
N PHE A 248 3.47 5.01 -8.87
CA PHE A 248 4.26 5.57 -7.77
C PHE A 248 4.89 6.91 -8.14
N GLN A 249 4.63 7.95 -7.34
CA GLN A 249 5.14 9.32 -7.48
C GLN A 249 5.06 9.91 -8.90
N SER A 250 4.17 9.41 -9.73
CA SER A 250 4.10 9.79 -11.16
C SER A 250 2.70 10.21 -11.59
N ALA A 251 1.70 9.33 -11.43
CA ALA A 251 0.36 9.59 -11.94
C ALA A 251 -0.73 8.81 -11.19
N VAL A 252 -1.95 9.31 -11.30
CA VAL A 252 -3.18 8.53 -11.13
C VAL A 252 -3.86 8.46 -12.50
N GLY A 253 -4.35 7.27 -12.87
CA GLY A 253 -5.04 7.11 -14.14
C GLY A 253 -6.10 6.03 -14.07
N CYS A 254 -7.12 6.16 -14.92
CA CYS A 254 -8.21 5.21 -15.07
C CYS A 254 -8.14 4.52 -16.45
N VAL A 255 -8.37 3.22 -16.44
CA VAL A 255 -8.34 2.33 -17.61
C VAL A 255 -9.68 1.62 -17.73
N ASP A 256 -10.22 1.53 -18.94
CA ASP A 256 -11.34 0.65 -19.28
C ASP A 256 -10.77 -0.74 -19.61
N SER A 257 -10.91 -1.69 -18.69
CA SER A 257 -10.41 -3.06 -18.84
C SER A 257 -11.15 -3.88 -19.88
N GLY A 258 -12.38 -3.51 -20.22
CA GLY A 258 -13.16 -4.16 -21.29
C GLY A 258 -12.63 -3.81 -22.67
N LYS A 259 -12.16 -2.58 -22.85
CA LYS A 259 -11.55 -2.09 -24.09
C LYS A 259 -10.02 -2.19 -24.11
N GLY A 260 -9.38 -2.38 -22.92
CA GLY A 260 -7.94 -2.32 -22.78
C GLY A 260 -7.36 -0.93 -23.12
N SER A 261 -8.08 0.15 -22.80
CA SER A 261 -7.70 1.51 -23.19
C SER A 261 -7.65 2.48 -22.01
N LEU A 262 -6.74 3.45 -22.09
CA LEU A 262 -6.64 4.54 -21.11
C LEU A 262 -7.85 5.46 -21.25
N VAL A 263 -8.52 5.75 -20.13
CA VAL A 263 -9.58 6.77 -20.06
C VAL A 263 -8.94 8.13 -19.82
N TRP A 264 -8.13 8.25 -18.79
CA TRP A 264 -7.33 9.43 -18.50
C TRP A 264 -6.13 9.08 -17.60
N SER A 265 -5.12 9.95 -17.60
CA SER A 265 -4.01 9.94 -16.66
C SER A 265 -3.65 11.37 -16.27
N LYS A 266 -3.45 11.62 -14.96
CA LYS A 266 -3.11 12.93 -14.38
C LYS A 266 -1.87 12.81 -13.51
N PRO A 267 -0.95 13.80 -13.54
CA PRO A 267 0.20 13.83 -12.64
C PRO A 267 -0.22 13.81 -11.17
N ALA A 268 0.44 12.97 -10.39
CA ALA A 268 0.22 12.82 -8.96
C ALA A 268 1.48 12.27 -8.29
N SER A 269 1.75 12.65 -7.04
CA SER A 269 3.01 12.35 -6.35
C SER A 269 2.84 11.42 -5.15
N GLY A 270 1.78 10.62 -5.13
CA GLY A 270 1.50 9.70 -4.03
C GLY A 270 2.25 8.37 -4.14
N SER A 271 2.31 7.66 -3.02
CA SER A 271 3.00 6.37 -2.87
C SER A 271 2.07 5.22 -2.48
N THR A 272 0.78 5.48 -2.29
CA THR A 272 -0.26 4.52 -1.92
C THR A 272 -1.32 4.47 -3.00
N GLY A 273 -2.16 3.43 -3.01
CA GLY A 273 -3.23 3.30 -3.99
C GLY A 273 -4.33 4.36 -3.88
N VAL A 274 -5.38 4.15 -4.62
CA VAL A 274 -6.56 5.02 -4.69
C VAL A 274 -7.82 4.20 -4.43
N ASP A 275 -8.87 4.87 -3.95
CA ASP A 275 -10.21 4.30 -3.82
C ASP A 275 -11.25 5.32 -4.28
N GLY A 276 -12.49 4.91 -4.41
CA GLY A 276 -13.58 5.79 -4.82
C GLY A 276 -14.79 5.02 -5.34
N ASP A 277 -15.76 5.76 -5.87
CA ASP A 277 -17.00 5.21 -6.41
C ASP A 277 -17.22 5.55 -7.89
N GLU A 278 -18.47 5.53 -8.32
CA GLU A 278 -18.86 5.81 -9.71
C GLU A 278 -18.53 7.24 -10.15
N SER A 279 -18.49 8.20 -9.21
CA SER A 279 -18.30 9.62 -9.48
C SER A 279 -16.88 10.08 -9.29
N ASP A 280 -16.23 9.62 -8.20
CA ASP A 280 -15.00 10.21 -7.69
C ASP A 280 -13.92 9.16 -7.42
N VAL A 281 -12.66 9.61 -7.48
CA VAL A 281 -11.47 8.85 -7.10
C VAL A 281 -10.68 9.68 -6.08
N PHE A 282 -10.26 9.04 -4.99
CA PHE A 282 -9.52 9.69 -3.91
C PHE A 282 -8.13 9.08 -3.75
N GLY A 283 -7.16 9.90 -3.42
CA GLY A 283 -5.79 9.46 -3.18
C GLY A 283 -5.05 10.38 -2.21
N THR A 284 -4.02 9.82 -1.58
CA THR A 284 -3.11 10.56 -0.70
C THR A 284 -1.79 10.80 -1.41
N GLU A 285 -1.25 12.02 -1.32
CA GLU A 285 0.04 12.37 -1.89
C GLU A 285 1.17 12.14 -0.86
N SER A 286 2.40 12.02 -1.32
CA SER A 286 3.56 11.75 -0.45
C SER A 286 3.84 12.85 0.56
N ASP A 287 3.40 14.07 0.29
CA ASP A 287 3.47 15.19 1.23
C ASP A 287 2.27 15.27 2.19
N GLY A 288 1.35 14.29 2.14
CA GLY A 288 0.18 14.20 3.00
C GLY A 288 -1.05 15.01 2.53
N ARG A 289 -1.03 15.60 1.34
CA ARG A 289 -2.25 16.12 0.73
C ARG A 289 -3.20 15.00 0.38
N VAL A 290 -4.50 15.26 0.48
CA VAL A 290 -5.57 14.36 0.02
C VAL A 290 -6.24 15.03 -1.16
N ILE A 291 -6.41 14.30 -2.25
CA ILE A 291 -6.95 14.81 -3.51
C ILE A 291 -8.14 13.98 -3.95
N ALA A 292 -9.17 14.66 -4.44
CA ALA A 292 -10.27 14.05 -5.18
C ALA A 292 -10.20 14.41 -6.66
N TRP A 293 -10.42 13.41 -7.51
CA TRP A 293 -10.55 13.55 -8.96
C TRP A 293 -11.91 13.07 -9.41
N ARG A 294 -12.49 13.72 -10.42
CA ARG A 294 -13.67 13.20 -11.09
C ARG A 294 -13.30 11.91 -11.85
N ARG A 295 -14.05 10.85 -11.64
CA ARG A 295 -13.75 9.55 -12.26
C ARG A 295 -13.80 9.56 -13.78
N SER A 296 -14.68 10.36 -14.38
CA SER A 296 -14.91 10.37 -15.84
C SER A 296 -13.74 10.92 -16.64
N ASP A 297 -13.02 11.93 -16.12
CA ASP A 297 -12.01 12.70 -16.86
C ASP A 297 -10.74 13.05 -16.08
N GLY A 298 -10.71 12.74 -14.78
CA GLY A 298 -9.59 13.03 -13.90
C GLY A 298 -9.46 14.51 -13.55
N GLU A 299 -10.51 15.34 -13.72
CA GLU A 299 -10.50 16.71 -13.22
C GLU A 299 -10.38 16.70 -11.69
N ARG A 300 -9.50 17.56 -11.17
CA ARG A 300 -9.33 17.72 -9.73
C ARG A 300 -10.51 18.49 -9.16
N LEU A 301 -11.25 17.82 -8.26
CA LEU A 301 -12.42 18.41 -7.61
C LEU A 301 -12.02 19.26 -6.41
N TRP A 302 -11.17 18.71 -5.55
CA TRP A 302 -10.63 19.43 -4.39
C TRP A 302 -9.28 18.85 -3.94
N THR A 303 -8.60 19.63 -3.09
CA THR A 303 -7.36 19.22 -2.41
C THR A 303 -7.44 19.65 -0.95
N SER A 304 -7.20 18.73 -0.02
CA SER A 304 -7.07 19.01 1.42
C SER A 304 -5.61 18.93 1.85
N GLU A 305 -5.11 19.97 2.50
CA GLU A 305 -3.74 20.08 2.99
C GLU A 305 -3.62 19.82 4.52
N ARG A 306 -4.72 19.52 5.17
CA ARG A 306 -4.79 19.40 6.64
C ARG A 306 -3.91 18.27 7.20
N LEU A 307 -3.69 17.21 6.44
CA LEU A 307 -2.91 16.04 6.85
C LEU A 307 -1.47 16.04 6.34
N ARG A 308 -0.96 17.19 5.93
CA ARG A 308 0.43 17.28 5.42
C ARG A 308 1.44 16.74 6.42
N PHE A 309 2.43 16.02 5.87
CA PHE A 309 3.57 15.44 6.57
C PHE A 309 3.24 14.38 7.63
N ARG A 310 2.08 13.69 7.51
CA ARG A 310 1.63 12.65 8.45
C ARG A 310 1.83 11.21 7.98
N ASN A 311 2.50 10.99 6.84
CA ASN A 311 2.75 9.64 6.31
C ASN A 311 1.45 8.81 6.17
N LEU A 312 0.59 9.23 5.28
CA LEU A 312 -0.75 8.69 5.15
C LEU A 312 -0.77 7.31 4.49
N SER A 313 -1.67 6.43 4.94
CA SER A 313 -2.06 5.22 4.22
C SER A 313 -2.85 5.56 2.94
N GLY A 314 -3.14 4.53 2.13
CA GLY A 314 -4.17 4.66 1.09
C GLY A 314 -5.53 4.97 1.70
N PRO A 315 -6.40 5.69 0.97
CA PRO A 315 -7.75 5.98 1.42
C PRO A 315 -8.68 4.79 1.19
N ILE A 316 -9.78 4.76 1.97
CA ILE A 316 -10.98 3.96 1.64
C ILE A 316 -12.21 4.85 1.73
N LEU A 317 -13.12 4.71 0.78
CA LEU A 317 -14.41 5.39 0.80
C LEU A 317 -15.43 4.56 1.58
N VAL A 318 -15.99 5.14 2.65
CA VAL A 318 -17.02 4.54 3.49
C VAL A 318 -18.18 5.51 3.62
N GLY A 319 -19.25 5.28 2.85
CA GLY A 319 -20.41 6.16 2.81
C GLY A 319 -20.04 7.59 2.40
N ARG A 320 -20.25 8.56 3.30
CA ARG A 320 -19.90 9.98 3.07
C ARG A 320 -18.48 10.35 3.46
N SER A 321 -17.70 9.40 3.95
CA SER A 321 -16.36 9.62 4.52
C SER A 321 -15.27 8.94 3.71
N ILE A 322 -14.14 9.62 3.56
CA ILE A 322 -12.88 9.03 3.15
C ILE A 322 -12.10 8.76 4.43
N VAL A 323 -11.69 7.51 4.63
CA VAL A 323 -10.95 7.10 5.83
C VAL A 323 -9.50 6.84 5.48
N ILE A 324 -8.59 7.42 6.26
CA ILE A 324 -7.15 7.39 6.03
C ILE A 324 -6.45 7.19 7.37
N GLY A 325 -5.47 6.30 7.42
CA GLY A 325 -4.59 6.13 8.58
C GLY A 325 -3.32 6.99 8.48
N ASP A 326 -2.72 7.31 9.63
CA ASP A 326 -1.44 8.03 9.66
C ASP A 326 -0.36 7.31 10.48
N GLU A 327 0.85 7.89 10.51
CA GLU A 327 2.00 7.35 11.24
C GLU A 327 1.86 7.40 12.77
N SER A 328 0.93 8.18 13.31
CA SER A 328 0.62 8.24 14.75
C SER A 328 -0.39 7.19 15.18
N GLY A 329 -0.89 6.36 14.25
CA GLY A 329 -1.95 5.41 14.50
C GLY A 329 -3.33 6.05 14.61
N THR A 330 -3.52 7.20 14.02
CA THR A 330 -4.82 7.89 13.99
C THR A 330 -5.54 7.62 12.69
N LEU A 331 -6.83 7.29 12.77
CA LEU A 331 -7.76 7.27 11.64
C LEU A 331 -8.40 8.64 11.49
N HIS A 332 -8.29 9.19 10.30
CA HIS A 332 -8.93 10.44 9.90
C HIS A 332 -10.12 10.13 9.00
N PHE A 333 -11.26 10.71 9.33
CA PHE A 333 -12.48 10.68 8.53
C PHE A 333 -12.64 12.05 7.89
N LEU A 334 -12.58 12.12 6.57
CA LEU A 334 -12.74 13.36 5.80
C LEU A 334 -14.03 13.27 4.98
N SER A 335 -14.67 14.41 4.77
CA SER A 335 -15.81 14.55 3.88
C SER A 335 -15.40 14.24 2.42
N ARG A 336 -16.14 13.38 1.75
CA ARG A 336 -15.91 13.09 0.34
C ARG A 336 -16.18 14.28 -0.58
N GLN A 337 -16.98 15.25 -0.13
CA GLN A 337 -17.41 16.38 -0.94
C GLN A 337 -16.33 17.44 -1.06
N ASP A 338 -15.59 17.70 0.03
CA ASP A 338 -14.67 18.83 0.13
C ASP A 338 -13.38 18.56 0.93
N GLY A 339 -13.20 17.32 1.45
CA GLY A 339 -12.05 16.97 2.28
C GLY A 339 -12.05 17.60 3.68
N ALA A 340 -13.17 18.17 4.14
CA ALA A 340 -13.31 18.69 5.49
C ALA A 340 -13.23 17.56 6.55
N PRO A 341 -12.68 17.82 7.76
CA PRO A 341 -12.60 16.82 8.81
C PRO A 341 -13.98 16.46 9.35
N LEU A 342 -14.27 15.17 9.48
CA LEU A 342 -15.52 14.66 10.06
C LEU A 342 -15.30 13.98 11.41
N ASN A 343 -14.17 13.28 11.61
CA ASN A 343 -13.83 12.64 12.87
C ASN A 343 -12.35 12.20 12.85
N ARG A 344 -11.82 11.90 14.04
CA ARG A 344 -10.51 11.27 14.24
C ARG A 344 -10.60 10.24 15.37
N ILE A 345 -10.03 9.05 15.14
CA ILE A 345 -10.06 7.97 16.12
C ILE A 345 -8.63 7.42 16.28
N PRO A 346 -8.09 7.45 17.49
CA PRO A 346 -6.78 6.84 17.77
C PRO A 346 -6.90 5.31 17.81
N THR A 347 -5.80 4.62 17.47
CA THR A 347 -5.60 3.19 17.70
C THR A 347 -4.60 2.96 18.85
N ASP A 348 -3.56 2.16 18.65
CA ASP A 348 -2.53 1.86 19.67
C ASP A 348 -1.34 2.83 19.65
N GLY A 349 -1.39 3.89 18.86
CA GLY A 349 -0.33 4.89 18.73
C GLY A 349 0.86 4.43 17.88
N SER A 350 0.76 3.30 17.18
CA SER A 350 1.76 2.88 16.18
C SER A 350 1.25 3.11 14.76
N PRO A 351 2.14 3.31 13.76
CA PRO A 351 1.75 3.61 12.38
C PRO A 351 0.73 2.64 11.81
N ILE A 352 -0.26 3.15 11.09
CA ILE A 352 -1.17 2.33 10.29
C ILE A 352 -0.44 1.93 9.01
N VAL A 353 -0.20 0.63 8.83
CA VAL A 353 0.72 0.10 7.81
C VAL A 353 0.04 -0.40 6.55
N SER A 354 -1.27 -0.54 6.57
CA SER A 354 -2.07 -0.97 5.43
C SER A 354 -3.17 0.04 5.11
N THR A 355 -3.65 0.04 3.89
CA THR A 355 -4.91 0.72 3.58
C THR A 355 -6.01 0.10 4.43
N PRO A 356 -6.84 0.90 5.15
CA PRO A 356 -8.02 0.39 5.83
C PRO A 356 -8.93 -0.35 4.85
N VAL A 357 -9.64 -1.39 5.31
CA VAL A 357 -10.56 -2.15 4.47
C VAL A 357 -11.94 -2.27 5.11
N LEU A 358 -12.97 -2.45 4.29
CA LEU A 358 -14.32 -2.71 4.76
C LEU A 358 -14.64 -4.20 4.57
N ALA A 359 -15.01 -4.90 5.65
CA ALA A 359 -15.49 -6.27 5.63
C ALA A 359 -16.93 -6.30 6.17
N GLY A 360 -17.89 -6.47 5.26
CA GLY A 360 -19.29 -6.23 5.58
C GLY A 360 -19.52 -4.77 6.01
N GLN A 361 -19.91 -4.55 7.26
CA GLN A 361 -20.10 -3.21 7.85
C GLN A 361 -18.99 -2.80 8.83
N THR A 362 -17.92 -3.59 8.91
CA THR A 362 -16.82 -3.31 9.83
C THR A 362 -15.61 -2.75 9.08
N LEU A 363 -15.18 -1.55 9.46
CA LEU A 363 -13.95 -0.95 9.01
C LEU A 363 -12.78 -1.58 9.79
N ILE A 364 -11.81 -2.13 9.08
CA ILE A 364 -10.66 -2.84 9.66
C ILE A 364 -9.38 -2.07 9.40
N VAL A 365 -8.55 -2.01 10.43
CA VAL A 365 -7.25 -1.35 10.41
C VAL A 365 -6.21 -2.24 11.08
N VAL A 366 -5.01 -2.26 10.50
CA VAL A 366 -3.85 -2.96 11.10
C VAL A 366 -2.72 -1.97 11.31
N THR A 367 -2.13 -2.01 12.50
CA THR A 367 -1.01 -1.16 12.89
C THR A 367 0.33 -1.89 12.79
N GLN A 368 1.42 -1.14 12.84
CA GLN A 368 2.79 -1.69 12.74
C GLN A 368 3.13 -2.66 13.88
N ARG A 369 2.59 -2.43 15.08
CA ARG A 369 2.77 -3.36 16.22
C ARG A 369 1.92 -4.61 16.10
N GLY A 370 1.11 -4.72 15.05
CA GLY A 370 0.22 -5.84 14.81
C GLY A 370 -1.15 -5.73 15.49
N GLY A 371 -1.50 -4.58 16.02
CA GLY A 371 -2.87 -4.31 16.48
C GLY A 371 -3.85 -4.38 15.31
N ILE A 372 -4.96 -5.08 15.50
CA ILE A 372 -6.06 -5.19 14.53
C ILE A 372 -7.29 -4.57 15.19
N PHE A 373 -7.88 -3.58 14.55
CA PHE A 373 -9.02 -2.85 15.11
C PHE A 373 -10.20 -2.91 14.16
N GLY A 374 -11.37 -3.26 14.70
CA GLY A 374 -12.64 -3.23 13.99
C GLY A 374 -13.51 -2.07 14.49
N PHE A 375 -13.96 -1.22 13.56
CA PHE A 375 -14.85 -0.08 13.85
C PHE A 375 -16.18 -0.24 13.13
N LYS A 376 -17.25 0.27 13.74
CA LYS A 376 -18.61 0.28 13.19
C LYS A 376 -19.24 1.65 13.34
N PRO A 377 -20.19 2.02 12.47
CA PRO A 377 -21.00 3.21 12.72
C PRO A 377 -21.78 3.06 14.02
N GLU A 378 -22.02 4.22 14.67
CA GLU A 378 -22.92 4.32 15.84
C GLU A 378 -24.37 4.32 15.40
#